data_8e6fb0042df847caa1b2183f41d96404
#
_entry.id   8e6fb0042df847caa1b2183f41d96404
#
_cell.length_a   1.000
_cell.length_b   1.000
_cell.length_c   1.000
_cell.angle_alpha   90.00
_cell.angle_beta   90.00
_cell.angle_gamma   90.00
#
_symmetry.space_group_name_H-M   'P 1'
#
loop_
_entity.id
_entity.type
_entity.pdbx_description
1 polymer ?
#
loop_
_entity_poly.entity_id
_entity_poly.type
_entity_poly.pdbx_seq_one_letter_code
_entity_poly.pdbx_strand_id
1 'polypeptide(L)'
;MKNYLFTSESVSEGHPDKVADLISDAILDAILKQDPVARVAAETLTSTNLVVLGGEITTSAKVDYEQIVRDTLKFIGYDNVDYGIDYKTCEVLIKYGIQSPDIAQGVDGAFDDPLDQGAGDQGLMFGFASNESDQLMPLPIHLAHRLVERQALIRKKGILSWLRPDAKSQVTMQYKDGKPERIDTIVLSTQHAPEISLKDLREAVIEEIIKPVLPEGLVKGEINYLINPTGKFVIGGPQGDCGLTGRKIIVDTYGGAAPHGGGAFSGKDPTKVDRSAAYASRYVAKNIVASGLADKCLVQVSYAIGVAKPTSIMVESFGTAKVSDEELSKLVMENFDLRPKGIVNMLDLLRPIYSKTAAYGHFGRTEPEFSWEKVDKKDLA
;
A
#
# COMPACT_ATOMS: atom_id res chain seq x y z
N MET A 1 26.93 17.64 -1.29
CA MET A 1 25.68 18.24 -0.79
C MET A 1 24.65 18.21 -1.88
N LYS A 2 23.50 17.62 -1.62
CA LYS A 2 22.44 17.52 -2.64
C LYS A 2 21.24 18.32 -2.18
N ASN A 3 21.01 19.47 -2.80
CA ASN A 3 19.79 20.24 -2.66
C ASN A 3 18.91 19.90 -3.86
N TYR A 4 17.68 19.44 -3.60
CA TYR A 4 16.75 19.02 -4.65
C TYR A 4 15.31 19.10 -4.16
N LEU A 5 14.38 19.12 -5.10
CA LEU A 5 12.96 18.87 -4.83
C LEU A 5 12.65 17.41 -5.09
N PHE A 6 11.87 16.79 -4.20
CA PHE A 6 11.37 15.42 -4.37
C PHE A 6 9.88 15.39 -4.11
N THR A 7 9.18 14.62 -4.95
CA THR A 7 7.72 14.58 -4.96
C THR A 7 7.24 13.14 -4.84
N SER A 8 6.23 12.92 -4.00
CA SER A 8 5.45 11.69 -3.98
C SER A 8 3.96 12.01 -4.06
N GLU A 9 3.18 11.05 -4.55
CA GLU A 9 1.73 11.16 -4.64
C GLU A 9 1.03 10.02 -3.91
N SER A 10 -0.23 10.24 -3.55
CA SER A 10 -1.13 9.22 -3.02
C SER A 10 -2.54 9.45 -3.54
N VAL A 11 -3.38 8.42 -3.38
CA VAL A 11 -4.78 8.46 -3.77
C VAL A 11 -5.68 7.95 -2.65
N SER A 12 -6.92 8.41 -2.63
CA SER A 12 -7.91 8.01 -1.62
C SER A 12 -8.43 6.59 -1.85
N GLU A 13 -9.13 6.07 -0.85
CA GLU A 13 -9.85 4.79 -0.94
C GLU A 13 -10.89 4.75 -2.07
N GLY A 14 -11.39 5.91 -2.50
CA GLY A 14 -12.36 6.06 -3.58
C GLY A 14 -11.76 6.23 -4.97
N HIS A 15 -10.43 6.29 -5.10
CA HIS A 15 -9.79 6.25 -6.42
C HIS A 15 -10.07 4.89 -7.10
N PRO A 16 -10.38 4.84 -8.42
CA PRO A 16 -10.78 3.59 -9.09
C PRO A 16 -9.86 2.40 -8.84
N ASP A 17 -8.55 2.59 -8.95
CA ASP A 17 -7.57 1.52 -8.70
C ASP A 17 -7.59 1.08 -7.23
N LYS A 18 -7.82 2.00 -6.28
CA LYS A 18 -7.92 1.65 -4.86
C LYS A 18 -9.24 1.00 -4.49
N VAL A 19 -10.32 1.34 -5.18
CA VAL A 19 -11.57 0.59 -5.09
C VAL A 19 -11.35 -0.87 -5.49
N ALA A 20 -10.64 -1.10 -6.60
CA ALA A 20 -10.29 -2.45 -7.06
C ALA A 20 -9.41 -3.18 -6.03
N ASP A 21 -8.38 -2.54 -5.50
CA ASP A 21 -7.51 -3.11 -4.46
C ASP A 21 -8.29 -3.48 -3.18
N LEU A 22 -9.17 -2.59 -2.72
CA LEU A 22 -10.01 -2.82 -1.54
C LEU A 22 -10.96 -4.01 -1.72
N ILE A 23 -11.59 -4.14 -2.89
CA ILE A 23 -12.47 -5.28 -3.20
C ILE A 23 -11.66 -6.57 -3.21
N SER A 24 -10.51 -6.59 -3.88
CA SER A 24 -9.64 -7.78 -3.96
C SER A 24 -9.14 -8.22 -2.58
N ASP A 25 -8.73 -7.30 -1.72
CA ASP A 25 -8.28 -7.61 -0.36
C ASP A 25 -9.46 -7.95 0.59
N ALA A 26 -10.64 -7.39 0.40
CA ALA A 26 -11.83 -7.78 1.15
C ALA A 26 -12.25 -9.23 0.84
N ILE A 27 -12.13 -9.64 -0.42
CA ILE A 27 -12.35 -11.03 -0.84
C ILE A 27 -11.31 -11.95 -0.21
N LEU A 28 -10.04 -11.57 -0.24
CA LEU A 28 -8.96 -12.32 0.41
C LEU A 28 -9.23 -12.50 1.91
N ASP A 29 -9.57 -11.44 2.62
CA ASP A 29 -9.86 -11.49 4.07
C ASP A 29 -11.07 -12.38 4.38
N ALA A 30 -12.13 -12.31 3.59
CA ALA A 30 -13.31 -13.15 3.76
C ALA A 30 -13.01 -14.65 3.58
N ILE A 31 -12.10 -14.98 2.66
CA ILE A 31 -11.62 -16.34 2.43
C ILE A 31 -10.73 -16.79 3.60
N LEU A 32 -9.69 -16.02 3.94
CA LEU A 32 -8.73 -16.37 4.99
C LEU A 32 -9.37 -16.54 6.37
N LYS A 33 -10.47 -15.86 6.63
CA LYS A 33 -11.25 -16.02 7.85
C LYS A 33 -11.83 -17.43 8.02
N GLN A 34 -12.10 -18.14 6.92
CA GLN A 34 -12.66 -19.49 6.91
C GLN A 34 -11.62 -20.54 6.54
N ASP A 35 -10.65 -20.18 5.70
CA ASP A 35 -9.61 -21.06 5.16
C ASP A 35 -8.27 -20.31 5.13
N PRO A 36 -7.50 -20.34 6.24
CA PRO A 36 -6.22 -19.62 6.33
C PRO A 36 -5.14 -20.09 5.35
N VAL A 37 -5.29 -21.30 4.78
CA VAL A 37 -4.32 -21.89 3.85
C VAL A 37 -4.76 -21.79 2.39
N ALA A 38 -5.85 -21.07 2.11
CA ALA A 38 -6.34 -20.84 0.76
C ALA A 38 -5.27 -20.24 -0.17
N ARG A 39 -5.38 -20.56 -1.46
CA ARG A 39 -4.59 -19.92 -2.52
C ARG A 39 -5.48 -18.92 -3.24
N VAL A 40 -5.10 -17.65 -3.16
CA VAL A 40 -5.91 -16.55 -3.67
C VAL A 40 -5.05 -15.61 -4.51
N ALA A 41 -5.51 -15.38 -5.72
CA ALA A 41 -5.05 -14.34 -6.62
C ALA A 41 -6.31 -13.65 -7.18
N ALA A 42 -6.89 -12.73 -6.41
CA ALA A 42 -8.14 -12.05 -6.74
C ALA A 42 -7.84 -10.72 -7.44
N GLU A 43 -8.27 -10.60 -8.67
CA GLU A 43 -8.15 -9.40 -9.49
C GLU A 43 -9.52 -8.76 -9.68
N THR A 44 -9.56 -7.43 -9.65
CA THR A 44 -10.78 -6.65 -9.80
C THR A 44 -10.58 -5.57 -10.86
N LEU A 45 -11.56 -5.40 -11.73
CA LEU A 45 -11.71 -4.25 -12.60
C LEU A 45 -12.95 -3.47 -12.18
N THR A 46 -12.85 -2.14 -12.09
CA THR A 46 -13.97 -1.26 -11.81
C THR A 46 -14.15 -0.24 -12.94
N SER A 47 -15.39 -0.01 -13.35
CA SER A 47 -15.75 0.97 -14.38
C SER A 47 -17.14 1.55 -14.04
N THR A 48 -17.68 2.39 -14.92
CA THR A 48 -19.02 2.99 -14.70
C THR A 48 -20.05 1.92 -14.38
N ASN A 49 -20.56 1.94 -13.16
CA ASN A 49 -21.57 1.02 -12.60
C ASN A 49 -21.29 -0.48 -12.83
N LEU A 50 -20.02 -0.86 -12.96
CA LEU A 50 -19.56 -2.21 -13.24
C LEU A 50 -18.37 -2.61 -12.38
N VAL A 51 -18.42 -3.83 -11.81
CA VAL A 51 -17.30 -4.51 -11.18
C VAL A 51 -17.11 -5.87 -11.84
N VAL A 52 -15.90 -6.19 -12.27
CA VAL A 52 -15.53 -7.50 -12.81
C VAL A 52 -14.50 -8.13 -11.88
N LEU A 53 -14.78 -9.34 -11.42
CA LEU A 53 -13.89 -10.15 -10.59
C LEU A 53 -13.32 -11.28 -11.43
N GLY A 54 -11.99 -11.43 -11.41
CA GLY A 54 -11.27 -12.49 -12.13
C GLY A 54 -10.07 -12.98 -11.33
N GLY A 55 -9.33 -13.90 -11.90
CA GLY A 55 -8.16 -14.51 -11.25
C GLY A 55 -8.40 -15.95 -10.83
N GLU A 56 -7.55 -16.47 -9.93
CA GLU A 56 -7.55 -17.87 -9.51
C GLU A 56 -7.71 -17.99 -8.00
N ILE A 57 -8.67 -18.82 -7.57
CA ILE A 57 -8.94 -19.07 -6.16
C ILE A 57 -9.10 -20.58 -5.94
N THR A 58 -8.29 -21.14 -5.03
CA THR A 58 -8.43 -22.52 -4.53
C THR A 58 -8.67 -22.45 -3.03
N THR A 59 -9.89 -22.79 -2.60
CA THR A 59 -10.29 -22.67 -1.20
C THR A 59 -11.46 -23.61 -0.86
N SER A 60 -11.55 -23.97 0.41
CA SER A 60 -12.72 -24.62 1.00
C SER A 60 -13.78 -23.61 1.51
N ALA A 61 -13.42 -22.34 1.60
CA ALA A 61 -14.31 -21.28 2.06
C ALA A 61 -15.50 -21.07 1.12
N LYS A 62 -16.63 -20.68 1.70
CA LYS A 62 -17.84 -20.28 0.95
C LYS A 62 -18.10 -18.83 1.25
N VAL A 63 -17.87 -17.98 0.26
CA VAL A 63 -18.03 -16.54 0.38
C VAL A 63 -18.99 -16.01 -0.70
N ASP A 64 -19.77 -15.00 -0.34
CA ASP A 64 -20.63 -14.27 -1.27
C ASP A 64 -19.83 -13.11 -1.86
N TYR A 65 -19.22 -13.33 -3.00
CA TYR A 65 -18.37 -12.34 -3.67
C TYR A 65 -19.14 -11.06 -4.03
N GLU A 66 -20.38 -11.19 -4.47
CA GLU A 66 -21.21 -10.04 -4.84
C GLU A 66 -21.51 -9.18 -3.61
N GLN A 67 -21.86 -9.79 -2.48
CA GLN A 67 -22.11 -9.07 -1.23
C GLN A 67 -20.84 -8.36 -0.73
N ILE A 68 -19.67 -8.98 -0.84
CA ILE A 68 -18.39 -8.36 -0.47
C ILE A 68 -18.13 -7.11 -1.31
N VAL A 69 -18.36 -7.16 -2.62
CA VAL A 69 -18.25 -5.99 -3.51
C VAL A 69 -19.17 -4.87 -3.04
N ARG A 70 -20.44 -5.18 -2.80
CA ARG A 70 -21.43 -4.19 -2.38
C ARG A 70 -21.08 -3.56 -1.03
N ASP A 71 -20.68 -4.36 -0.05
CA ASP A 71 -20.27 -3.88 1.27
C ASP A 71 -19.02 -3.00 1.19
N THR A 72 -18.06 -3.34 0.33
CA THR A 72 -16.85 -2.55 0.10
C THR A 72 -17.18 -1.19 -0.53
N LEU A 73 -17.99 -1.16 -1.59
CA LEU A 73 -18.43 0.08 -2.23
C LEU A 73 -19.20 0.96 -1.25
N LYS A 74 -20.08 0.37 -0.44
CA LYS A 74 -20.83 1.08 0.63
C LYS A 74 -19.88 1.66 1.68
N PHE A 75 -18.88 0.90 2.12
CA PHE A 75 -17.86 1.35 3.08
C PHE A 75 -17.07 2.56 2.55
N ILE A 76 -16.71 2.55 1.27
CA ILE A 76 -16.02 3.66 0.61
C ILE A 76 -16.94 4.88 0.52
N GLY A 77 -18.25 4.69 0.35
CA GLY A 77 -19.25 5.76 0.21
C GLY A 77 -19.72 5.95 -1.23
N TYR A 78 -19.66 4.92 -2.06
CA TYR A 78 -20.30 4.87 -3.36
C TYR A 78 -21.73 4.37 -3.22
N ASP A 79 -22.60 5.26 -2.76
CA ASP A 79 -23.99 5.01 -2.35
C ASP A 79 -25.02 5.83 -3.16
N ASN A 80 -24.57 6.47 -4.23
CA ASN A 80 -25.38 7.28 -5.11
C ASN A 80 -24.97 7.08 -6.59
N VAL A 81 -25.94 6.86 -7.45
CA VAL A 81 -25.74 6.70 -8.91
C VAL A 81 -24.99 7.87 -9.55
N ASP A 82 -25.16 9.09 -9.02
CA ASP A 82 -24.47 10.29 -9.48
C ASP A 82 -22.95 10.27 -9.24
N TYR A 83 -22.46 9.32 -8.44
CA TYR A 83 -21.03 9.12 -8.19
C TYR A 83 -20.38 8.19 -9.22
N GLY A 84 -21.19 7.70 -10.18
CA GLY A 84 -20.75 6.86 -11.28
C GLY A 84 -20.72 5.36 -11.00
N ILE A 85 -20.83 4.96 -9.74
CA ILE A 85 -21.06 3.60 -9.26
C ILE A 85 -21.86 3.65 -7.97
N ASP A 86 -22.86 2.79 -7.85
CA ASP A 86 -23.68 2.64 -6.62
C ASP A 86 -23.69 1.19 -6.17
N TYR A 87 -23.36 0.95 -4.91
CA TYR A 87 -23.29 -0.39 -4.32
C TYR A 87 -24.59 -1.19 -4.46
N LYS A 88 -25.74 -0.53 -4.60
CA LYS A 88 -27.06 -1.18 -4.75
C LYS A 88 -27.33 -1.67 -6.16
N THR A 89 -26.87 -0.94 -7.17
CA THR A 89 -27.30 -1.09 -8.56
C THR A 89 -26.19 -1.49 -9.53
N CYS A 90 -24.91 -1.47 -9.09
CA CYS A 90 -23.81 -1.85 -9.96
C CYS A 90 -23.92 -3.30 -10.41
N GLU A 91 -23.54 -3.55 -11.66
CA GLU A 91 -23.37 -4.90 -12.19
C GLU A 91 -22.10 -5.53 -11.61
N VAL A 92 -22.18 -6.81 -11.20
CA VAL A 92 -21.03 -7.57 -10.70
C VAL A 92 -20.88 -8.84 -11.54
N LEU A 93 -19.76 -8.93 -12.27
CA LEU A 93 -19.41 -10.10 -13.08
C LEU A 93 -18.32 -10.90 -12.36
N ILE A 94 -18.55 -12.20 -12.17
CA ILE A 94 -17.64 -13.08 -11.44
C ILE A 94 -17.11 -14.15 -12.37
N LYS A 95 -15.77 -14.23 -12.52
CA LYS A 95 -15.04 -15.16 -13.40
C LYS A 95 -13.75 -15.65 -12.75
N TYR A 96 -13.88 -16.30 -11.60
CA TYR A 96 -12.72 -16.96 -10.97
C TYR A 96 -12.48 -18.34 -11.56
N GLY A 97 -11.20 -18.66 -11.83
CA GLY A 97 -10.68 -19.97 -12.14
C GLY A 97 -10.08 -20.68 -10.91
N ILE A 98 -9.48 -21.85 -11.14
CA ILE A 98 -8.72 -22.59 -10.13
C ILE A 98 -7.23 -22.45 -10.44
N GLN A 99 -6.37 -22.38 -9.42
CA GLN A 99 -4.91 -22.29 -9.58
C GLN A 99 -4.38 -23.46 -10.44
N SER A 100 -3.40 -23.16 -11.31
CA SER A 100 -2.74 -24.17 -12.13
C SER A 100 -2.08 -25.26 -11.28
N PRO A 101 -2.31 -26.55 -11.58
CA PRO A 101 -1.62 -27.65 -10.92
C PRO A 101 -0.10 -27.61 -11.04
N ASP A 102 0.42 -27.02 -12.13
CA ASP A 102 1.87 -26.93 -12.37
C ASP A 102 2.53 -25.95 -11.39
N ILE A 103 1.85 -24.84 -11.04
CA ILE A 103 2.32 -23.89 -10.01
C ILE A 103 2.22 -24.52 -8.62
N ALA A 104 1.16 -25.29 -8.37
CA ALA A 104 0.92 -25.93 -7.07
C ALA A 104 2.04 -26.92 -6.67
N GLN A 105 2.70 -27.59 -7.62
CA GLN A 105 3.77 -28.55 -7.32
C GLN A 105 4.94 -27.94 -6.51
N GLY A 106 5.32 -26.71 -6.79
CA GLY A 106 6.43 -26.04 -6.10
C GLY A 106 6.07 -25.48 -4.72
N VAL A 107 4.77 -25.33 -4.43
CA VAL A 107 4.26 -24.66 -3.22
C VAL A 107 3.56 -25.65 -2.28
N ASP A 108 2.84 -26.64 -2.83
CA ASP A 108 2.01 -27.58 -2.08
C ASP A 108 2.62 -29.00 -2.01
N GLY A 109 3.88 -29.19 -2.44
CA GLY A 109 4.61 -30.46 -2.39
C GLY A 109 4.81 -30.95 -0.95
N ALA A 110 5.00 -32.27 -0.80
CA ALA A 110 5.43 -32.86 0.47
C ALA A 110 6.91 -32.55 0.67
N PHE A 111 7.23 -31.65 1.58
CA PHE A 111 8.59 -31.28 1.97
C PHE A 111 8.96 -32.02 3.27
N ASP A 112 10.21 -32.50 3.38
CA ASP A 112 10.72 -33.10 4.63
C ASP A 112 10.75 -32.06 5.76
N ASP A 113 11.13 -30.81 5.47
CA ASP A 113 10.95 -29.66 6.35
C ASP A 113 9.88 -28.72 5.75
N PRO A 114 8.81 -28.38 6.49
CA PRO A 114 7.81 -27.40 6.04
C PRO A 114 8.39 -26.03 5.65
N LEU A 115 9.57 -25.68 6.17
CA LEU A 115 10.28 -24.44 5.82
C LEU A 115 10.95 -24.49 4.44
N ASP A 116 11.05 -25.66 3.82
CA ASP A 116 11.58 -25.83 2.47
C ASP A 116 10.53 -25.63 1.37
N GLN A 117 9.32 -25.20 1.74
CA GLN A 117 8.31 -24.75 0.79
C GLN A 117 8.89 -23.67 -0.12
N GLY A 118 8.92 -23.94 -1.43
CA GLY A 118 9.48 -23.06 -2.44
C GLY A 118 8.63 -21.82 -2.69
N ALA A 119 9.24 -20.79 -3.27
CA ALA A 119 8.51 -19.63 -3.74
C ALA A 119 7.55 -20.00 -4.88
N GLY A 120 6.34 -19.44 -4.86
CA GLY A 120 5.32 -19.68 -5.89
C GLY A 120 5.60 -19.00 -7.23
N ASP A 121 6.58 -18.10 -7.28
CA ASP A 121 7.02 -17.41 -8.48
C ASP A 121 8.48 -16.96 -8.32
N GLN A 122 9.10 -16.59 -9.44
CA GLN A 122 10.33 -15.81 -9.45
C GLN A 122 10.01 -14.35 -9.18
N GLY A 123 10.99 -13.59 -8.67
CA GLY A 123 10.81 -12.15 -8.51
C GLY A 123 11.87 -11.52 -7.63
N LEU A 124 11.80 -10.19 -7.55
CA LEU A 124 12.62 -9.39 -6.64
C LEU A 124 11.72 -8.39 -5.90
N MET A 125 11.97 -8.21 -4.62
CA MET A 125 11.19 -7.36 -3.74
C MET A 125 12.10 -6.43 -2.97
N PHE A 126 11.57 -5.25 -2.64
CA PHE A 126 12.30 -4.23 -1.92
C PHE A 126 11.61 -3.85 -0.61
N GLY A 127 12.42 -3.64 0.42
CA GLY A 127 12.03 -2.97 1.64
C GLY A 127 12.86 -1.71 1.83
N PHE A 128 12.26 -0.68 2.42
CA PHE A 128 12.94 0.57 2.69
C PHE A 128 12.51 1.17 4.02
N ALA A 129 13.44 1.85 4.68
CA ALA A 129 13.18 2.68 5.84
C ALA A 129 14.10 3.90 5.84
N SER A 130 13.61 5.00 6.40
CA SER A 130 14.35 6.24 6.57
C SER A 130 13.91 6.93 7.86
N ASN A 131 14.83 7.53 8.59
CA ASN A 131 14.54 8.27 9.82
C ASN A 131 13.92 9.68 9.57
N GLU A 132 13.32 9.89 8.39
CA GLU A 132 12.68 11.15 8.01
C GLU A 132 11.35 11.39 8.75
N SER A 133 10.67 10.33 9.19
CA SER A 133 9.42 10.39 9.95
C SER A 133 9.43 9.42 11.13
N ASP A 134 8.55 9.60 12.10
CA ASP A 134 8.39 8.70 13.25
C ASP A 134 8.02 7.26 12.83
N GLN A 135 7.35 7.11 11.68
CA GLN A 135 7.02 5.81 11.11
C GLN A 135 8.18 5.20 10.30
N LEU A 136 9.32 5.88 10.26
CA LEU A 136 10.50 5.50 9.47
C LEU A 136 10.19 5.34 7.98
N MET A 137 9.41 6.29 7.44
CA MET A 137 9.03 6.42 6.04
C MET A 137 9.59 7.70 5.43
N PRO A 138 9.80 7.73 4.09
CA PRO A 138 10.05 8.98 3.39
C PRO A 138 8.90 9.97 3.61
N LEU A 139 9.21 11.20 3.98
CA LEU A 139 8.21 12.20 4.34
C LEU A 139 7.22 12.55 3.21
N PRO A 140 7.63 12.69 1.94
CA PRO A 140 6.69 13.07 0.88
C PRO A 140 5.53 12.08 0.73
N ILE A 141 5.81 10.77 0.68
CA ILE A 141 4.75 9.75 0.58
C ILE A 141 3.95 9.64 1.87
N HIS A 142 4.60 9.74 3.02
CA HIS A 142 3.91 9.72 4.30
C HIS A 142 2.87 10.84 4.41
N LEU A 143 3.24 12.07 4.08
CA LEU A 143 2.32 13.20 4.10
C LEU A 143 1.24 13.08 3.02
N ALA A 144 1.58 12.61 1.81
CA ALA A 144 0.61 12.39 0.76
C ALA A 144 -0.49 11.40 1.20
N HIS A 145 -0.13 10.30 1.89
CA HIS A 145 -1.10 9.37 2.47
C HIS A 145 -1.99 10.05 3.52
N ARG A 146 -1.41 10.81 4.44
CA ARG A 146 -2.19 11.48 5.52
C ARG A 146 -3.19 12.48 4.96
N LEU A 147 -2.87 13.16 3.85
CA LEU A 147 -3.80 14.11 3.20
C LEU A 147 -5.05 13.41 2.67
N VAL A 148 -4.92 12.32 1.92
CA VAL A 148 -6.08 11.61 1.36
C VAL A 148 -6.83 10.79 2.42
N GLU A 149 -6.15 10.30 3.44
CA GLU A 149 -6.80 9.67 4.59
C GLU A 149 -7.66 10.69 5.36
N ARG A 150 -7.13 11.91 5.58
CA ARG A 150 -7.90 12.96 6.23
C ARG A 150 -9.08 13.42 5.37
N GLN A 151 -8.92 13.49 4.04
CA GLN A 151 -10.04 13.78 3.14
C GLN A 151 -11.17 12.77 3.33
N ALA A 152 -10.86 11.47 3.37
CA ALA A 152 -11.85 10.43 3.61
C ALA A 152 -12.48 10.54 5.01
N LEU A 153 -11.71 10.85 6.04
CA LEU A 153 -12.20 11.08 7.40
C LEU A 153 -13.18 12.24 7.47
N ILE A 154 -12.83 13.39 6.90
CA ILE A 154 -13.65 14.61 6.88
C ILE A 154 -14.96 14.37 6.11
N ARG A 155 -14.88 13.64 4.98
CA ARG A 155 -16.03 13.23 4.18
C ARG A 155 -16.95 12.29 4.96
N LYS A 156 -16.42 11.20 5.52
CA LYS A 156 -17.20 10.20 6.27
C LYS A 156 -17.84 10.77 7.54
N LYS A 157 -17.21 11.77 8.16
CA LYS A 157 -17.81 12.50 9.30
C LYS A 157 -18.84 13.56 8.90
N GLY A 158 -19.02 13.81 7.60
CA GLY A 158 -19.95 14.82 7.10
C GLY A 158 -19.56 16.26 7.43
N ILE A 159 -18.28 16.51 7.77
CA ILE A 159 -17.78 17.86 8.09
C ILE A 159 -17.84 18.75 6.84
N LEU A 160 -17.40 18.21 5.71
CA LEU A 160 -17.55 18.82 4.39
C LEU A 160 -18.46 17.91 3.55
N SER A 161 -19.76 18.09 3.65
CA SER A 161 -20.80 17.20 3.09
C SER A 161 -20.79 17.12 1.55
N TRP A 162 -20.15 18.07 0.88
CA TRP A 162 -19.98 18.11 -0.57
C TRP A 162 -18.79 17.27 -1.08
N LEU A 163 -17.93 16.73 -0.20
CA LEU A 163 -16.84 15.84 -0.59
C LEU A 163 -17.39 14.51 -1.12
N ARG A 164 -16.76 14.00 -2.17
CA ARG A 164 -17.01 12.68 -2.76
C ARG A 164 -15.80 11.77 -2.60
N PRO A 165 -15.93 10.44 -2.85
CA PRO A 165 -14.89 9.47 -2.48
C PRO A 165 -13.55 9.61 -3.17
N ASP A 166 -13.52 10.04 -4.45
CA ASP A 166 -12.28 10.07 -5.24
C ASP A 166 -11.43 11.31 -4.91
N ALA A 167 -10.15 11.09 -4.63
CA ALA A 167 -9.20 12.15 -4.40
C ALA A 167 -7.76 11.70 -4.68
N LYS A 168 -6.92 12.67 -5.02
CA LYS A 168 -5.47 12.50 -5.20
C LYS A 168 -4.73 13.59 -4.44
N SER A 169 -3.60 13.23 -3.85
CA SER A 169 -2.67 14.19 -3.23
C SER A 169 -1.27 14.05 -3.81
N GLN A 170 -0.51 15.13 -3.78
CA GLN A 170 0.90 15.13 -4.14
C GLN A 170 1.62 16.11 -3.22
N VAL A 171 2.76 15.70 -2.69
CA VAL A 171 3.59 16.52 -1.81
C VAL A 171 4.98 16.62 -2.39
N THR A 172 5.42 17.86 -2.65
CA THR A 172 6.78 18.20 -3.05
C THR A 172 7.51 18.78 -1.85
N MET A 173 8.64 18.18 -1.51
CA MET A 173 9.50 18.65 -0.44
C MET A 173 10.84 19.14 -0.97
N GLN A 174 11.34 20.20 -0.39
CA GLN A 174 12.71 20.64 -0.57
C GLN A 174 13.61 19.89 0.40
N TYR A 175 14.66 19.27 -0.16
CA TYR A 175 15.74 18.66 0.60
C TYR A 175 16.97 19.53 0.58
N LYS A 176 17.61 19.67 1.74
CA LYS A 176 18.89 20.36 1.92
C LYS A 176 19.88 19.39 2.57
N ASP A 177 21.02 19.22 1.94
CA ASP A 177 22.06 18.27 2.39
C ASP A 177 21.53 16.84 2.60
N GLY A 178 20.54 16.44 1.77
CA GLY A 178 19.91 15.12 1.81
C GLY A 178 18.85 14.94 2.92
N LYS A 179 18.51 16.00 3.66
CA LYS A 179 17.48 15.99 4.70
C LYS A 179 16.27 16.84 4.30
N PRO A 180 15.04 16.45 4.71
CA PRO A 180 13.86 17.26 4.50
C PRO A 180 14.01 18.63 5.16
N GLU A 181 13.80 19.72 4.40
CA GLU A 181 13.96 21.08 4.89
C GLU A 181 12.63 21.81 5.04
N ARG A 182 11.77 21.75 4.01
CA ARG A 182 10.45 22.37 4.01
C ARG A 182 9.51 21.73 2.97
N ILE A 183 8.24 21.92 3.16
CA ILE A 183 7.22 21.62 2.15
C ILE A 183 7.22 22.78 1.14
N ASP A 184 7.31 22.43 -0.15
CA ASP A 184 7.34 23.40 -1.24
C ASP A 184 5.97 23.55 -1.90
N THR A 185 5.39 22.43 -2.35
CA THR A 185 4.11 22.41 -3.06
C THR A 185 3.23 21.27 -2.57
N ILE A 186 1.93 21.55 -2.44
CA ILE A 186 0.90 20.54 -2.18
C ILE A 186 -0.14 20.63 -3.29
N VAL A 187 -0.35 19.52 -3.99
CA VAL A 187 -1.48 19.34 -4.91
C VAL A 187 -2.52 18.46 -4.22
N LEU A 188 -3.77 18.87 -4.24
CA LEU A 188 -4.89 18.04 -3.81
C LEU A 188 -6.05 18.22 -4.76
N SER A 189 -6.42 17.14 -5.44
CA SER A 189 -7.60 17.07 -6.29
C SER A 189 -8.63 16.16 -5.60
N THR A 190 -9.81 16.71 -5.34
CA THR A 190 -10.90 15.96 -4.69
C THR A 190 -12.19 16.10 -5.47
N GLN A 191 -12.87 14.98 -5.67
CA GLN A 191 -14.21 14.92 -6.22
C GLN A 191 -15.18 15.61 -5.25
N HIS A 192 -16.16 16.33 -5.81
CA HIS A 192 -17.09 17.15 -5.03
C HIS A 192 -18.47 17.25 -5.68
N ALA A 193 -19.46 17.64 -4.90
CA ALA A 193 -20.79 17.97 -5.39
C ALA A 193 -20.76 19.24 -6.28
N PRO A 194 -21.65 19.35 -7.28
CA PRO A 194 -21.62 20.45 -8.24
C PRO A 194 -21.93 21.83 -7.67
N GLU A 195 -22.57 21.91 -6.49
CA GLU A 195 -23.09 23.16 -5.90
C GLU A 195 -22.00 24.00 -5.24
N ILE A 196 -20.87 23.39 -4.80
CA ILE A 196 -19.81 24.12 -4.11
C ILE A 196 -19.04 25.00 -5.09
N SER A 197 -18.77 26.26 -4.72
CA SER A 197 -17.91 27.13 -5.49
C SER A 197 -16.44 26.68 -5.36
N LEU A 198 -15.63 26.87 -6.42
CA LEU A 198 -14.20 26.52 -6.36
C LEU A 198 -13.43 27.35 -5.33
N LYS A 199 -13.87 28.57 -5.04
CA LYS A 199 -13.26 29.39 -4.01
C LYS A 199 -13.46 28.77 -2.63
N ASP A 200 -14.70 28.50 -2.26
CA ASP A 200 -15.05 27.95 -0.93
C ASP A 200 -14.46 26.53 -0.76
N LEU A 201 -14.46 25.72 -1.84
CA LEU A 201 -13.83 24.42 -1.85
C LEU A 201 -12.33 24.54 -1.50
N ARG A 202 -11.60 25.42 -2.18
CA ARG A 202 -10.16 25.60 -1.98
C ARG A 202 -9.83 26.05 -0.57
N GLU A 203 -10.56 27.04 -0.05
CA GLU A 203 -10.40 27.51 1.33
C GLU A 203 -10.66 26.39 2.34
N ALA A 204 -11.78 25.68 2.20
CA ALA A 204 -12.13 24.60 3.12
C ALA A 204 -11.14 23.41 3.07
N VAL A 205 -10.66 23.04 1.89
CA VAL A 205 -9.65 21.97 1.74
C VAL A 205 -8.33 22.36 2.44
N ILE A 206 -7.90 23.60 2.30
CA ILE A 206 -6.68 24.06 2.97
C ILE A 206 -6.85 24.03 4.49
N GLU A 207 -7.96 24.54 5.00
CA GLU A 207 -8.18 24.65 6.46
C GLU A 207 -8.48 23.29 7.11
N GLU A 208 -9.36 22.50 6.53
CA GLU A 208 -9.87 21.29 7.18
C GLU A 208 -9.07 20.01 6.85
N ILE A 209 -8.42 19.99 5.68
CA ILE A 209 -7.70 18.80 5.23
C ILE A 209 -6.20 18.99 5.30
N ILE A 210 -5.65 20.08 4.73
CA ILE A 210 -4.22 20.21 4.56
C ILE A 210 -3.53 20.68 5.84
N LYS A 211 -3.87 21.86 6.37
CA LYS A 211 -3.21 22.42 7.53
C LYS A 211 -3.10 21.50 8.74
N PRO A 212 -4.14 20.73 9.11
CA PRO A 212 -4.08 19.82 10.26
C PRO A 212 -3.15 18.60 10.09
N VAL A 213 -2.70 18.33 8.85
CA VAL A 213 -1.78 17.22 8.54
C VAL A 213 -0.33 17.67 8.56
N LEU A 214 -0.06 18.96 8.30
CA LEU A 214 1.30 19.45 8.10
C LEU A 214 2.07 19.55 9.43
N PRO A 215 3.28 18.99 9.52
CA PRO A 215 4.17 19.22 10.66
C PRO A 215 4.63 20.68 10.71
N GLU A 216 4.45 21.36 11.84
CA GLU A 216 4.80 22.77 12.02
C GLU A 216 6.25 23.09 11.62
N GLY A 217 7.19 22.21 11.95
CA GLY A 217 8.61 22.39 11.66
C GLY A 217 8.98 22.39 10.17
N LEU A 218 8.06 21.91 9.30
CA LEU A 218 8.25 21.85 7.84
C LEU A 218 7.47 22.93 7.08
N VAL A 219 6.62 23.68 7.77
CA VAL A 219 5.90 24.85 7.22
C VAL A 219 6.81 26.07 7.34
N LYS A 220 7.74 26.22 6.42
CA LYS A 220 8.71 27.32 6.37
C LYS A 220 8.53 28.13 5.09
N GLY A 221 8.15 29.39 5.25
CA GLY A 221 7.85 30.28 4.11
C GLY A 221 6.50 29.97 3.46
N GLU A 222 6.36 30.35 2.22
CA GLU A 222 5.14 30.17 1.44
C GLU A 222 5.09 28.74 0.87
N ILE A 223 3.94 28.08 1.02
CA ILE A 223 3.63 26.79 0.39
C ILE A 223 2.74 27.06 -0.82
N ASN A 224 3.07 26.48 -1.97
CA ASN A 224 2.24 26.55 -3.15
C ASN A 224 1.11 25.53 -3.06
N TYR A 225 -0.14 25.98 -2.89
CA TYR A 225 -1.33 25.13 -2.83
C TYR A 225 -2.03 25.06 -4.19
N LEU A 226 -2.07 23.89 -4.80
CA LEU A 226 -2.75 23.60 -6.06
C LEU A 226 -3.97 22.71 -5.81
N ILE A 227 -5.11 23.33 -5.48
CA ILE A 227 -6.34 22.63 -5.13
C ILE A 227 -7.30 22.63 -6.31
N ASN A 228 -7.66 21.44 -6.80
CA ASN A 228 -8.47 21.25 -8.01
C ASN A 228 -8.00 22.23 -9.13
N PRO A 229 -6.75 22.13 -9.59
CA PRO A 229 -6.16 23.12 -10.50
C PRO A 229 -6.86 23.18 -11.87
N THR A 230 -7.47 22.09 -12.31
CA THR A 230 -8.25 22.03 -13.55
C THR A 230 -9.66 22.61 -13.40
N GLY A 231 -10.08 22.96 -12.17
CA GLY A 231 -11.42 23.47 -11.88
C GLY A 231 -12.34 22.41 -11.28
N LYS A 232 -13.53 22.20 -11.85
CA LYS A 232 -14.52 21.25 -11.34
C LYS A 232 -14.05 19.81 -11.47
N PHE A 233 -14.30 19.03 -10.38
CA PHE A 233 -14.07 17.59 -10.33
C PHE A 233 -15.33 16.92 -9.79
N VAL A 234 -16.42 16.94 -10.55
CA VAL A 234 -17.71 16.35 -10.22
C VAL A 234 -17.77 14.89 -10.69
N ILE A 235 -17.34 14.62 -11.92
CA ILE A 235 -17.21 13.27 -12.45
C ILE A 235 -15.87 12.70 -11.99
N GLY A 236 -15.90 11.57 -11.29
CA GLY A 236 -14.73 10.89 -10.74
C GLY A 236 -15.04 9.45 -10.39
N GLY A 237 -14.13 8.82 -9.63
CA GLY A 237 -14.25 7.40 -9.32
C GLY A 237 -14.26 6.51 -10.56
N PRO A 238 -14.85 5.31 -10.51
CA PRO A 238 -14.93 4.36 -11.63
C PRO A 238 -15.60 4.90 -12.91
N GLN A 239 -16.36 5.99 -12.81
CA GLN A 239 -16.91 6.67 -13.98
C GLN A 239 -15.87 7.55 -14.71
N GLY A 240 -14.99 8.16 -13.93
CA GLY A 240 -13.97 9.06 -14.48
C GLY A 240 -12.81 8.30 -15.12
N ASP A 241 -12.45 7.17 -14.54
CA ASP A 241 -11.36 6.30 -15.02
C ASP A 241 -11.60 4.85 -14.59
N CYS A 242 -11.14 3.91 -15.41
CA CYS A 242 -11.19 2.49 -15.10
C CYS A 242 -10.17 2.13 -14.04
N GLY A 243 -10.60 1.40 -12.99
CA GLY A 243 -9.74 0.90 -11.94
C GLY A 243 -9.37 -0.56 -12.13
N LEU A 244 -8.15 -0.91 -11.72
CA LEU A 244 -7.62 -2.28 -11.75
C LEU A 244 -6.79 -2.55 -10.49
N THR A 245 -6.88 -3.76 -9.96
CA THR A 245 -6.04 -4.24 -8.87
C THR A 245 -4.56 -4.11 -9.26
N GLY A 246 -3.74 -3.60 -8.32
CA GLY A 246 -2.29 -3.55 -8.48
C GLY A 246 -1.75 -2.48 -9.42
N ARG A 247 -2.51 -1.42 -9.71
CA ARG A 247 -2.06 -0.29 -10.54
C ARG A 247 -1.54 0.91 -9.76
N LYS A 248 -1.44 0.80 -8.44
CA LYS A 248 -0.92 1.86 -7.57
C LYS A 248 0.26 1.38 -6.71
N ILE A 249 1.11 0.51 -7.28
CA ILE A 249 2.20 -0.16 -6.57
C ILE A 249 3.23 0.80 -5.95
N ILE A 250 3.45 1.95 -6.55
CA ILE A 250 4.37 2.97 -6.02
C ILE A 250 3.72 3.74 -4.87
N VAL A 251 2.41 4.02 -4.96
CA VAL A 251 1.60 4.58 -3.85
C VAL A 251 1.55 3.59 -2.68
N ASP A 252 1.42 2.30 -2.97
CA ASP A 252 1.35 1.24 -1.96
C ASP A 252 2.65 1.07 -1.17
N THR A 253 3.78 1.54 -1.71
CA THR A 253 5.12 1.35 -1.15
C THR A 253 5.77 2.66 -0.71
N TYR A 254 6.74 3.18 -1.44
CA TYR A 254 7.61 4.27 -0.95
C TYR A 254 7.52 5.56 -1.78
N GLY A 255 6.52 5.70 -2.67
CA GLY A 255 6.29 6.93 -3.43
C GLY A 255 7.44 7.35 -4.33
N GLY A 256 8.23 6.38 -4.81
CA GLY A 256 9.40 6.62 -5.67
C GLY A 256 10.71 6.87 -4.93
N ALA A 257 10.72 6.89 -3.59
CA ALA A 257 11.94 7.06 -2.80
C ALA A 257 12.83 5.81 -2.77
N ALA A 258 12.28 4.65 -3.10
CA ALA A 258 12.99 3.38 -3.24
C ALA A 258 12.60 2.68 -4.53
N PRO A 259 13.45 1.78 -5.06
CA PRO A 259 13.10 0.89 -6.16
C PRO A 259 11.88 0.03 -5.85
N HIS A 260 11.25 -0.52 -6.89
CA HIS A 260 10.15 -1.46 -6.82
C HIS A 260 10.39 -2.68 -7.71
N GLY A 261 10.04 -3.87 -7.23
CA GLY A 261 10.22 -5.11 -8.00
C GLY A 261 9.15 -5.37 -9.07
N GLY A 262 8.06 -4.61 -9.06
CA GLY A 262 6.96 -4.70 -10.01
C GLY A 262 5.76 -5.53 -9.54
N GLY A 263 5.89 -6.35 -8.48
CA GLY A 263 4.81 -7.17 -7.94
C GLY A 263 3.76 -6.35 -7.19
N ALA A 264 2.48 -6.54 -7.52
CA ALA A 264 1.36 -5.97 -6.77
C ALA A 264 1.04 -6.81 -5.53
N PHE A 265 0.38 -6.20 -4.54
CA PHE A 265 0.07 -6.82 -3.25
C PHE A 265 -1.39 -7.26 -3.14
N SER A 266 -2.33 -6.34 -3.36
CA SER A 266 -3.76 -6.58 -3.12
C SER A 266 -4.30 -7.79 -3.89
N GLY A 267 -5.16 -8.55 -3.24
CA GLY A 267 -5.76 -9.77 -3.78
C GLY A 267 -4.89 -11.03 -3.70
N LYS A 268 -3.62 -10.92 -3.29
CA LYS A 268 -2.67 -12.04 -3.18
C LYS A 268 -2.59 -12.55 -1.75
N ASP A 269 -2.75 -13.87 -1.56
CA ASP A 269 -2.49 -14.52 -0.28
C ASP A 269 -0.98 -14.54 0.05
N PRO A 270 -0.57 -14.74 1.32
CA PRO A 270 0.81 -14.58 1.75
C PRO A 270 1.80 -15.64 1.24
N THR A 271 1.37 -16.65 0.47
CA THR A 271 2.31 -17.53 -0.25
C THR A 271 2.95 -16.87 -1.45
N LYS A 272 2.35 -15.78 -1.96
CA LYS A 272 2.90 -14.97 -3.03
C LYS A 272 3.98 -14.05 -2.46
N VAL A 273 5.23 -14.34 -2.82
CA VAL A 273 6.42 -13.59 -2.35
C VAL A 273 6.40 -12.11 -2.74
N ASP A 274 5.71 -11.75 -3.83
CA ASP A 274 5.47 -10.36 -4.19
C ASP A 274 4.96 -9.54 -3.01
N ARG A 275 4.04 -10.09 -2.23
CA ARG A 275 3.47 -9.45 -1.05
C ARG A 275 4.26 -9.77 0.21
N SER A 276 4.42 -11.04 0.55
CA SER A 276 5.01 -11.45 1.82
C SER A 276 6.47 -11.04 1.96
N ALA A 277 7.27 -11.18 0.90
CA ALA A 277 8.68 -10.81 0.95
C ALA A 277 8.89 -9.29 0.88
N ALA A 278 8.02 -8.52 0.23
CA ALA A 278 8.05 -7.07 0.33
C ALA A 278 7.76 -6.60 1.77
N TYR A 279 6.80 -7.22 2.45
CA TYR A 279 6.51 -6.95 3.86
C TYR A 279 7.70 -7.34 4.77
N ALA A 280 8.31 -8.51 4.54
CA ALA A 280 9.49 -8.93 5.29
C ALA A 280 10.68 -7.99 5.06
N SER A 281 10.92 -7.57 3.81
CA SER A 281 11.97 -6.61 3.49
C SER A 281 11.75 -5.25 4.17
N ARG A 282 10.49 -4.79 4.27
CA ARG A 282 10.13 -3.61 5.07
C ARG A 282 10.44 -3.81 6.54
N TYR A 283 10.04 -4.94 7.12
CA TYR A 283 10.32 -5.29 8.52
C TYR A 283 11.82 -5.27 8.81
N VAL A 284 12.64 -5.87 7.96
CA VAL A 284 14.10 -5.86 8.07
C VAL A 284 14.65 -4.44 8.03
N ALA A 285 14.33 -3.68 6.97
CA ALA A 285 14.82 -2.31 6.80
C ALA A 285 14.42 -1.40 7.99
N LYS A 286 13.19 -1.55 8.47
CA LYS A 286 12.68 -0.77 9.59
C LYS A 286 13.43 -1.07 10.88
N ASN A 287 13.71 -2.34 11.18
CA ASN A 287 14.45 -2.72 12.38
C ASN A 287 15.93 -2.27 12.33
N ILE A 288 16.58 -2.31 11.15
CA ILE A 288 17.93 -1.77 10.97
C ILE A 288 17.98 -0.26 11.29
N VAL A 289 17.03 0.51 10.76
CA VAL A 289 16.99 1.95 11.03
C VAL A 289 16.61 2.23 12.50
N ALA A 290 15.64 1.51 13.04
CA ALA A 290 15.19 1.68 14.41
C ALA A 290 16.24 1.30 15.46
N SER A 291 17.15 0.35 15.16
CA SER A 291 18.29 0.02 16.04
C SER A 291 19.39 1.09 16.03
N GLY A 292 19.29 2.06 15.10
CA GLY A 292 20.29 3.13 14.92
C GLY A 292 21.56 2.67 14.22
N LEU A 293 21.53 1.52 13.54
CA LEU A 293 22.64 1.05 12.68
C LEU A 293 22.82 1.90 11.43
N ALA A 294 21.73 2.44 10.89
CA ALA A 294 21.73 3.34 9.73
C ALA A 294 20.59 4.35 9.81
N ASP A 295 20.74 5.52 9.15
CA ASP A 295 19.66 6.50 8.99
C ASP A 295 18.71 6.14 7.85
N LYS A 296 19.21 5.40 6.84
CA LYS A 296 18.45 4.87 5.69
C LYS A 296 18.88 3.45 5.42
N CYS A 297 17.94 2.62 5.05
CA CYS A 297 18.21 1.22 4.70
C CYS A 297 17.29 0.77 3.57
N LEU A 298 17.88 0.26 2.50
CA LEU A 298 17.23 -0.45 1.42
C LEU A 298 17.61 -1.93 1.50
N VAL A 299 16.63 -2.80 1.43
CA VAL A 299 16.81 -4.25 1.38
C VAL A 299 16.20 -4.77 0.09
N GLN A 300 16.97 -5.51 -0.70
CA GLN A 300 16.45 -6.29 -1.83
C GLN A 300 16.54 -7.77 -1.49
N VAL A 301 15.48 -8.51 -1.80
CA VAL A 301 15.45 -9.97 -1.75
C VAL A 301 14.92 -10.50 -3.07
N SER A 302 15.46 -11.63 -3.55
CA SER A 302 14.99 -12.27 -4.78
C SER A 302 14.80 -13.76 -4.63
N TYR A 303 13.89 -14.32 -5.44
CA TYR A 303 13.51 -15.73 -5.42
C TYR A 303 13.48 -16.34 -6.81
N ALA A 304 13.68 -17.65 -6.87
CA ALA A 304 13.34 -18.50 -8.01
C ALA A 304 12.14 -19.36 -7.67
N ILE A 305 11.29 -19.60 -8.67
CA ILE A 305 10.11 -20.47 -8.49
C ILE A 305 10.53 -21.85 -7.98
N GLY A 306 9.81 -22.39 -6.99
CA GLY A 306 10.06 -23.72 -6.40
C GLY A 306 11.30 -23.78 -5.48
N VAL A 307 12.00 -22.66 -5.23
CA VAL A 307 13.18 -22.63 -4.34
C VAL A 307 12.83 -21.84 -3.08
N ALA A 308 13.11 -22.44 -1.91
CA ALA A 308 12.83 -21.80 -0.61
C ALA A 308 13.84 -20.71 -0.25
N LYS A 309 15.13 -20.95 -0.45
CA LYS A 309 16.16 -19.95 -0.12
C LYS A 309 16.12 -18.80 -1.11
N PRO A 310 16.19 -17.53 -0.64
CA PRO A 310 16.42 -16.40 -1.51
C PRO A 310 17.64 -16.60 -2.40
N THR A 311 17.54 -16.22 -3.66
CA THR A 311 18.67 -16.28 -4.61
C THR A 311 19.68 -15.17 -4.35
N SER A 312 19.25 -14.05 -3.79
CA SER A 312 20.11 -12.98 -3.31
C SER A 312 19.44 -12.16 -2.20
N ILE A 313 20.27 -11.61 -1.32
CA ILE A 313 19.91 -10.60 -0.33
C ILE A 313 20.94 -9.49 -0.44
N MET A 314 20.50 -8.25 -0.67
CA MET A 314 21.34 -7.07 -0.72
C MET A 314 20.81 -6.03 0.27
N VAL A 315 21.72 -5.38 0.99
CA VAL A 315 21.41 -4.26 1.86
C VAL A 315 22.25 -3.06 1.41
N GLU A 316 21.61 -1.89 1.32
CA GLU A 316 22.26 -0.62 1.02
C GLU A 316 21.86 0.43 2.05
N SER A 317 22.84 1.03 2.70
CA SER A 317 22.65 2.05 3.73
C SER A 317 22.86 3.48 3.23
N PHE A 318 23.18 3.66 1.95
CA PHE A 318 23.48 4.98 1.35
C PHE A 318 24.63 5.72 2.05
N GLY A 319 25.55 4.99 2.65
CA GLY A 319 26.68 5.54 3.40
C GLY A 319 26.28 6.15 4.77
N THR A 320 25.10 5.80 5.29
CA THR A 320 24.62 6.27 6.60
C THR A 320 24.83 5.28 7.73
N ALA A 321 25.27 4.05 7.40
CA ALA A 321 25.46 3.00 8.40
C ALA A 321 26.76 3.18 9.21
N LYS A 322 26.74 2.59 10.40
CA LYS A 322 27.88 2.51 11.32
C LYS A 322 28.84 1.35 11.00
N VAL A 323 28.36 0.39 10.22
CA VAL A 323 29.05 -0.80 9.75
C VAL A 323 28.97 -0.89 8.22
N SER A 324 29.70 -1.78 7.60
CA SER A 324 29.62 -1.96 6.14
C SER A 324 28.28 -2.59 5.70
N ASP A 325 27.87 -2.32 4.46
CA ASP A 325 26.66 -2.93 3.89
C ASP A 325 26.80 -4.46 3.77
N GLU A 326 28.03 -4.97 3.65
CA GLU A 326 28.32 -6.41 3.68
C GLU A 326 28.03 -7.01 5.07
N GLU A 327 28.45 -6.33 6.14
CA GLU A 327 28.15 -6.73 7.52
C GLU A 327 26.66 -6.66 7.81
N LEU A 328 25.95 -5.62 7.34
CA LEU A 328 24.49 -5.54 7.42
C LEU A 328 23.82 -6.71 6.70
N SER A 329 24.29 -7.09 5.52
CA SER A 329 23.74 -8.23 4.78
C SER A 329 23.92 -9.56 5.50
N LYS A 330 25.06 -9.78 6.17
CA LYS A 330 25.31 -10.96 7.03
C LYS A 330 24.37 -10.97 8.24
N LEU A 331 24.25 -9.83 8.90
CA LEU A 331 23.35 -9.64 10.05
C LEU A 331 21.89 -9.95 9.67
N VAL A 332 21.44 -9.55 8.48
CA VAL A 332 20.11 -9.88 7.99
C VAL A 332 19.94 -11.38 7.80
N MET A 333 20.91 -12.06 7.17
CA MET A 333 20.87 -13.52 6.96
C MET A 333 20.85 -14.32 8.26
N GLU A 334 21.48 -13.81 9.32
CA GLU A 334 21.58 -14.49 10.63
C GLU A 334 20.33 -14.29 11.49
N ASN A 335 19.62 -13.17 11.34
CA ASN A 335 18.55 -12.77 12.26
C ASN A 335 17.12 -12.87 11.67
N PHE A 336 16.98 -13.05 10.34
CA PHE A 336 15.69 -13.08 9.67
C PHE A 336 15.57 -14.28 8.74
N ASP A 337 14.56 -15.11 8.96
CA ASP A 337 14.24 -16.20 8.02
C ASP A 337 13.42 -15.65 6.86
N LEU A 338 14.08 -15.41 5.72
CA LEU A 338 13.48 -14.88 4.52
C LEU A 338 13.05 -15.96 3.52
N ARG A 339 12.97 -17.25 3.94
CA ARG A 339 12.28 -18.30 3.18
C ARG A 339 10.77 -17.99 3.16
N PRO A 340 10.02 -18.32 2.09
CA PRO A 340 8.59 -17.97 2.00
C PRO A 340 7.77 -18.39 3.23
N LYS A 341 7.92 -19.63 3.69
CA LYS A 341 7.23 -20.12 4.89
C LYS A 341 7.77 -19.47 6.18
N GLY A 342 9.07 -19.20 6.24
CA GLY A 342 9.69 -18.49 7.35
C GLY A 342 9.10 -17.08 7.52
N ILE A 343 8.91 -16.36 6.42
CA ILE A 343 8.25 -15.04 6.42
C ILE A 343 6.82 -15.12 6.95
N VAL A 344 6.03 -16.07 6.43
CA VAL A 344 4.63 -16.25 6.85
C VAL A 344 4.55 -16.48 8.36
N ASN A 345 5.45 -17.30 8.91
CA ASN A 345 5.50 -17.57 10.35
C ASN A 345 6.01 -16.37 11.16
N MET A 346 7.10 -15.74 10.72
CA MET A 346 7.72 -14.59 11.39
C MET A 346 6.76 -13.40 11.50
N LEU A 347 5.99 -13.14 10.46
CA LEU A 347 5.06 -12.01 10.40
C LEU A 347 3.61 -12.40 10.69
N ASP A 348 3.31 -13.68 10.99
CA ASP A 348 1.96 -14.17 11.29
C ASP A 348 0.93 -13.70 10.24
N LEU A 349 1.18 -14.06 8.97
CA LEU A 349 0.45 -13.52 7.83
C LEU A 349 -0.84 -14.30 7.47
N LEU A 350 -1.13 -15.45 8.11
CA LEU A 350 -2.34 -16.24 7.82
C LEU A 350 -3.59 -15.69 8.52
N ARG A 351 -3.72 -14.39 8.60
CA ARG A 351 -4.83 -13.68 9.26
C ARG A 351 -5.58 -12.77 8.28
N PRO A 352 -6.87 -12.49 8.50
CA PRO A 352 -7.65 -11.57 7.67
C PRO A 352 -7.33 -10.11 8.04
N ILE A 353 -6.20 -9.59 7.58
CA ILE A 353 -5.67 -8.26 7.92
C ILE A 353 -5.45 -7.36 6.69
N TYR A 354 -5.80 -7.84 5.50
CA TYR A 354 -5.34 -7.27 4.24
C TYR A 354 -6.19 -6.12 3.71
N SER A 355 -7.50 -6.14 3.90
CA SER A 355 -8.38 -5.06 3.44
C SER A 355 -8.00 -3.67 3.99
N LYS A 356 -7.45 -3.62 5.21
CA LYS A 356 -6.95 -2.38 5.81
C LYS A 356 -5.68 -1.83 5.15
N THR A 357 -4.92 -2.67 4.43
CA THR A 357 -3.70 -2.24 3.74
C THR A 357 -3.97 -1.58 2.39
N ALA A 358 -5.14 -1.83 1.80
CA ALA A 358 -5.45 -1.50 0.43
C ALA A 358 -5.55 0.00 0.13
N ALA A 359 -5.59 0.86 1.14
CA ALA A 359 -5.54 2.31 0.98
C ALA A 359 -4.55 2.93 1.98
N TYR A 360 -3.99 4.09 1.62
CA TYR A 360 -3.08 4.90 2.46
C TYR A 360 -1.71 4.28 2.69
N GLY A 361 -1.26 3.41 1.79
CA GLY A 361 0.02 2.71 1.81
C GLY A 361 0.03 1.45 2.68
N HIS A 362 0.80 0.46 2.27
CA HIS A 362 1.01 -0.78 3.03
C HIS A 362 2.04 -0.61 4.15
N PHE A 363 2.87 0.44 4.07
CA PHE A 363 3.97 0.73 4.99
C PHE A 363 3.81 2.07 5.70
N GLY A 364 4.50 2.23 6.83
CA GLY A 364 4.40 3.44 7.65
C GLY A 364 3.09 3.51 8.46
N ARG A 365 2.55 2.37 8.81
CA ARG A 365 1.27 2.21 9.49
C ARG A 365 1.50 1.97 10.99
N THR A 366 0.45 2.21 11.78
CA THR A 366 0.49 2.08 13.26
C THR A 366 -0.50 1.06 13.81
N GLU A 367 -1.29 0.42 12.94
CA GLU A 367 -2.23 -0.61 13.32
C GLU A 367 -1.48 -1.83 13.91
N PRO A 368 -1.87 -2.35 15.07
CA PRO A 368 -1.12 -3.40 15.78
C PRO A 368 -1.10 -4.74 15.04
N GLU A 369 -2.05 -4.98 14.14
CA GLU A 369 -2.09 -6.16 13.30
C GLU A 369 -1.02 -6.19 12.20
N PHE A 370 -0.42 -5.05 11.83
CA PHE A 370 0.60 -4.97 10.80
C PHE A 370 1.97 -5.32 11.37
N SER A 371 2.23 -6.62 11.45
CA SER A 371 3.43 -7.19 12.09
C SER A 371 4.75 -6.74 11.45
N TRP A 372 4.74 -6.41 10.16
CA TRP A 372 5.92 -5.89 9.44
C TRP A 372 6.31 -4.45 9.83
N GLU A 373 5.49 -3.77 10.61
CA GLU A 373 5.78 -2.46 11.19
C GLU A 373 6.32 -2.54 12.62
N LYS A 374 6.42 -3.74 13.22
CA LYS A 374 6.99 -3.90 14.56
C LYS A 374 8.49 -3.57 14.61
N VAL A 375 8.89 -2.99 15.72
CA VAL A 375 10.29 -2.69 16.06
C VAL A 375 10.65 -3.52 17.29
N ASP A 376 10.97 -4.78 17.09
CA ASP A 376 11.24 -5.77 18.13
C ASP A 376 12.61 -6.46 17.99
N LYS A 377 13.43 -6.01 17.02
CA LYS A 377 14.82 -6.44 16.79
C LYS A 377 15.80 -5.29 17.07
N LYS A 378 15.68 -4.66 18.25
CA LYS A 378 16.53 -3.50 18.62
C LYS A 378 17.97 -3.88 18.92
N ASP A 379 18.22 -5.13 19.29
CA ASP A 379 19.53 -5.66 19.68
C ASP A 379 20.30 -6.25 18.47
N LEU A 380 20.09 -5.68 17.28
CA LEU A 380 20.83 -6.08 16.07
C LEU A 380 22.28 -5.55 16.06
N ALA A 381 22.64 -4.66 17.00
CA ALA A 381 23.97 -4.04 17.09
C ALA A 381 24.92 -4.80 18.01
#